data_7c48a9d7187743f20a2f6f011e1e81b6
#
_entry.id   7c48a9d7187743f20a2f6f011e1e81b6
#
_cell.length_a   1.000
_cell.length_b   1.000
_cell.length_c   1.000
_cell.angle_alpha   90.00
_cell.angle_beta   90.00
_cell.angle_gamma   90.00
#
_symmetry.space_group_name_H-M   'P 1'
#
loop_
_entity.id
_entity.type
_entity.pdbx_description
1 polymer ?
#
loop_
_entity_poly.entity_id
_entity_poly.type
_entity_poly.pdbx_seq_one_letter_code
_entity_poly.pdbx_strand_id
1 'polypeptide(L)'
;MRFPKSSSRKRRTYSMISVCAMLLFAVAQNAGARTLAEVKSVGTITMCANRDALPYASNKPETPGFQIEIGRAIAEGLGVPLSIEWILPRRRANVVNCDMLLDNINDPEVNEGRMRLSRPYQKSGLALGLRKDAEAITDYSELKKGQKIGVMINSYAAMVLGKAGKSFSPYAFQSDMVEDLQKGELYGAAVSAATMSYFMLQHPDSGLRLVNAFDGVPQLTWEVAVGLRKSDAAMVDAVNEILEKLIADGTLARIYAKYGIEHRLP
;
A
#
# COMPACT_ATOMS: atom_id res chain seq x y z
N MET A 1 -5.95 60.81 68.63
CA MET A 1 -6.74 60.33 69.78
C MET A 1 -7.79 59.31 69.30
N ARG A 2 -7.76 58.17 69.88
CA ARG A 2 -8.76 57.07 70.06
C ARG A 2 -9.91 56.89 69.06
N PHE A 3 -9.92 55.69 68.50
CA PHE A 3 -11.04 54.96 67.89
C PHE A 3 -12.23 54.74 68.82
N PRO A 4 -13.42 54.44 68.30
CA PRO A 4 -13.87 53.07 68.59
C PRO A 4 -14.47 52.32 67.37
N LYS A 5 -14.40 50.95 67.52
CA LYS A 5 -14.89 49.88 66.67
C LYS A 5 -16.43 49.90 66.56
N SER A 6 -16.94 49.57 65.37
CA SER A 6 -18.30 49.05 65.22
C SER A 6 -18.27 47.76 64.47
N SER A 7 -18.78 46.69 65.11
CA SER A 7 -18.95 45.37 64.56
C SER A 7 -20.26 45.25 63.79
N SER A 8 -20.24 44.81 62.56
CA SER A 8 -21.46 44.37 61.86
C SER A 8 -21.36 42.94 61.49
N ARG A 9 -22.19 42.15 62.13
CA ARG A 9 -22.45 40.73 61.79
C ARG A 9 -23.02 40.65 60.39
N LYS A 10 -22.28 40.00 59.46
CA LYS A 10 -22.84 39.59 58.16
C LYS A 10 -23.38 38.16 58.32
N ARG A 11 -24.68 38.05 58.10
CA ARG A 11 -25.41 36.78 57.94
C ARG A 11 -24.86 36.02 56.75
N ARG A 12 -24.44 34.78 56.97
CA ARG A 12 -24.10 33.81 55.89
C ARG A 12 -25.40 33.25 55.32
N THR A 13 -25.76 33.64 54.14
CA THR A 13 -26.72 32.96 53.27
C THR A 13 -25.98 31.86 52.55
N TYR A 14 -26.27 30.61 52.87
CA TYR A 14 -25.81 29.45 52.12
C TYR A 14 -26.67 29.34 50.86
N SER A 15 -26.10 29.68 49.72
CA SER A 15 -26.71 29.38 48.41
C SER A 15 -26.35 27.94 48.07
N MET A 16 -27.35 27.08 48.06
CA MET A 16 -27.23 25.71 47.53
C MET A 16 -27.03 25.79 46.01
N ILE A 17 -25.78 25.73 45.56
CA ILE A 17 -25.48 25.51 44.14
C ILE A 17 -25.55 24.03 43.93
N SER A 18 -26.62 23.60 43.24
CA SER A 18 -26.81 22.26 42.74
C SER A 18 -25.73 21.99 41.67
N VAL A 19 -24.70 21.22 42.02
CA VAL A 19 -23.67 20.76 41.11
C VAL A 19 -24.28 19.60 40.32
N CYS A 20 -24.86 19.91 39.17
CA CYS A 20 -25.16 18.93 38.15
C CYS A 20 -23.80 18.43 37.56
N ALA A 21 -23.28 17.35 38.11
CA ALA A 21 -22.15 16.64 37.56
C ALA A 21 -22.57 15.99 36.23
N MET A 22 -22.44 16.72 35.12
CA MET A 22 -22.40 16.12 33.80
C MET A 22 -21.13 15.25 33.74
N LEU A 23 -21.30 13.94 33.92
CA LEU A 23 -20.33 12.94 33.56
C LEU A 23 -20.20 12.96 32.02
N LEU A 24 -19.33 13.83 31.52
CA LEU A 24 -18.77 13.72 30.18
C LEU A 24 -17.90 12.45 30.19
N PHE A 25 -18.51 11.33 29.76
CA PHE A 25 -17.73 10.19 29.27
C PHE A 25 -16.95 10.68 28.06
N ALA A 26 -15.74 11.19 28.29
CA ALA A 26 -14.73 11.30 27.29
C ALA A 26 -14.41 9.85 26.87
N VAL A 27 -15.07 9.36 25.81
CA VAL A 27 -14.61 8.19 25.07
C VAL A 27 -13.23 8.61 24.56
N ALA A 28 -12.18 8.18 25.27
CA ALA A 28 -10.84 8.24 24.75
C ALA A 28 -10.87 7.43 23.45
N GLN A 29 -10.98 8.12 22.32
CA GLN A 29 -10.74 7.50 21.02
C GLN A 29 -9.29 7.05 21.07
N ASN A 30 -9.09 5.79 21.42
CA ASN A 30 -7.81 5.14 21.23
C ASN A 30 -7.52 5.23 19.74
N ALA A 31 -6.68 6.20 19.36
CA ALA A 31 -6.16 6.39 18.01
C ALA A 31 -5.19 5.24 17.69
N GLY A 32 -5.68 4.03 17.75
CA GLY A 32 -5.02 2.79 17.41
C GLY A 32 -5.75 2.10 16.27
N ALA A 33 -5.07 1.30 15.50
CA ALA A 33 -5.72 0.43 14.54
C ALA A 33 -6.70 -0.51 15.29
N ARG A 34 -7.75 -0.93 14.60
CA ARG A 34 -8.97 -1.45 15.20
C ARG A 34 -9.10 -2.96 15.01
N THR A 35 -9.66 -3.63 16.00
CA THR A 35 -10.13 -5.02 15.92
C THR A 35 -11.31 -5.15 14.95
N LEU A 36 -11.62 -6.37 14.52
CA LEU A 36 -12.81 -6.62 13.69
C LEU A 36 -14.10 -6.08 14.34
N ALA A 37 -14.25 -6.32 15.66
CA ALA A 37 -15.43 -5.86 16.41
C ALA A 37 -15.53 -4.32 16.40
N GLU A 38 -14.42 -3.61 16.57
CA GLU A 38 -14.39 -2.15 16.54
C GLU A 38 -14.70 -1.60 15.15
N VAL A 39 -14.16 -2.21 14.06
CA VAL A 39 -14.47 -1.83 12.68
C VAL A 39 -15.96 -2.01 12.40
N LYS A 40 -16.55 -3.14 12.83
CA LYS A 40 -17.99 -3.40 12.71
C LYS A 40 -18.83 -2.40 13.51
N SER A 41 -18.41 -2.09 14.74
CA SER A 41 -19.12 -1.14 15.63
C SER A 41 -19.09 0.28 15.09
N VAL A 42 -17.95 0.73 14.55
CA VAL A 42 -17.81 2.06 13.92
C VAL A 42 -18.50 2.10 12.56
N GLY A 43 -18.68 0.96 11.91
CA GLY A 43 -19.37 0.84 10.63
C GLY A 43 -18.51 1.31 9.42
N THR A 44 -17.18 1.32 9.53
CA THR A 44 -16.29 1.68 8.40
C THR A 44 -14.89 1.11 8.61
N ILE A 45 -14.23 0.68 7.53
CA ILE A 45 -12.81 0.32 7.51
C ILE A 45 -12.01 1.38 6.76
N THR A 46 -10.82 1.72 7.27
CA THR A 46 -9.98 2.78 6.70
C THR A 46 -8.72 2.20 6.06
N MET A 47 -8.50 2.55 4.80
CA MET A 47 -7.29 2.18 4.04
C MET A 47 -6.41 3.40 3.80
N CYS A 48 -5.11 3.28 4.02
CA CYS A 48 -4.14 4.24 3.54
C CYS A 48 -3.73 3.97 2.09
N ALA A 49 -3.74 4.99 1.25
CA ALA A 49 -3.31 4.90 -0.14
C ALA A 49 -2.58 6.17 -0.60
N ASN A 50 -1.74 6.05 -1.62
CA ASN A 50 -1.15 7.19 -2.30
C ASN A 50 -2.13 7.69 -3.37
N ARG A 51 -2.43 8.99 -3.35
CA ARG A 51 -3.40 9.60 -4.27
C ARG A 51 -2.92 9.72 -5.73
N ASP A 52 -1.63 9.53 -5.98
CA ASP A 52 -1.00 9.70 -7.30
C ASP A 52 0.05 8.59 -7.53
N ALA A 53 -0.42 7.37 -7.66
CA ALA A 53 0.40 6.17 -7.80
C ALA A 53 -0.24 5.12 -8.71
N LEU A 54 -0.81 5.53 -9.86
CA LEU A 54 -1.33 4.55 -10.82
C LEU A 54 -0.23 3.59 -11.29
N PRO A 55 -0.57 2.33 -11.50
CA PRO A 55 -1.89 1.69 -11.42
C PRO A 55 -2.35 1.29 -10.01
N TYR A 56 -1.54 1.53 -8.97
CA TYR A 56 -1.83 1.11 -7.58
C TYR A 56 -3.03 1.86 -7.00
N ALA A 57 -2.94 3.17 -6.90
CA ALA A 57 -4.00 4.00 -6.34
C ALA A 57 -4.03 5.40 -6.95
N SER A 58 -5.21 5.98 -7.01
CA SER A 58 -5.45 7.35 -7.47
C SER A 58 -6.69 7.92 -6.77
N ASN A 59 -6.68 9.23 -6.54
CA ASN A 59 -7.87 9.92 -6.03
C ASN A 59 -8.86 10.31 -7.14
N LYS A 60 -8.62 9.88 -8.39
CA LYS A 60 -9.54 10.07 -9.52
C LYS A 60 -10.57 8.95 -9.52
N PRO A 61 -11.87 9.25 -9.38
CA PRO A 61 -12.92 8.22 -9.28
C PRO A 61 -13.00 7.31 -10.51
N GLU A 62 -12.72 7.83 -11.69
CA GLU A 62 -12.77 7.12 -12.98
C GLU A 62 -11.64 6.10 -13.17
N THR A 63 -10.50 6.33 -12.49
CA THR A 63 -9.35 5.42 -12.50
C THR A 63 -8.76 5.32 -11.10
N PRO A 64 -9.44 4.62 -10.18
CA PRO A 64 -9.05 4.62 -8.76
C PRO A 64 -7.76 3.84 -8.48
N GLY A 65 -7.37 2.94 -9.35
CA GLY A 65 -6.26 2.02 -9.14
C GLY A 65 -6.68 0.70 -8.49
N PHE A 66 -5.93 -0.37 -8.79
CA PHE A 66 -6.32 -1.72 -8.38
C PHE A 66 -6.36 -1.90 -6.85
N GLN A 67 -5.50 -1.23 -6.08
CA GLN A 67 -5.55 -1.28 -4.61
C GLN A 67 -6.88 -0.75 -4.06
N ILE A 68 -7.39 0.35 -4.61
CA ILE A 68 -8.66 0.93 -4.18
C ILE A 68 -9.82 -0.02 -4.51
N GLU A 69 -9.79 -0.67 -5.68
CA GLU A 69 -10.82 -1.63 -6.06
C GLU A 69 -10.77 -2.90 -5.18
N ILE A 70 -9.58 -3.44 -4.90
CA ILE A 70 -9.41 -4.56 -3.98
C ILE A 70 -9.86 -4.17 -2.56
N GLY A 71 -9.46 -2.98 -2.09
CA GLY A 71 -9.87 -2.46 -0.79
C GLY A 71 -11.40 -2.33 -0.65
N ARG A 72 -12.08 -1.88 -1.71
CA ARG A 72 -13.56 -1.85 -1.76
C ARG A 72 -14.17 -3.25 -1.67
N ALA A 73 -13.62 -4.20 -2.41
CA ALA A 73 -14.11 -5.59 -2.37
C ALA A 73 -13.91 -6.24 -0.99
N ILE A 74 -12.79 -5.95 -0.32
CA ILE A 74 -12.57 -6.39 1.07
C ILE A 74 -13.58 -5.74 2.03
N ALA A 75 -13.78 -4.42 1.93
CA ALA A 75 -14.73 -3.68 2.77
C ALA A 75 -16.18 -4.18 2.58
N GLU A 76 -16.57 -4.44 1.34
CA GLU A 76 -17.86 -5.06 0.99
C GLU A 76 -18.00 -6.45 1.63
N GLY A 77 -16.99 -7.30 1.52
CA GLY A 77 -16.96 -8.61 2.17
C GLY A 77 -17.04 -8.52 3.69
N LEU A 78 -16.47 -7.48 4.28
CA LEU A 78 -16.64 -7.18 5.71
C LEU A 78 -18.02 -6.58 6.04
N GLY A 79 -18.84 -6.18 5.06
CA GLY A 79 -20.15 -5.55 5.26
C GLY A 79 -20.05 -4.13 5.83
N VAL A 80 -18.99 -3.40 5.51
CA VAL A 80 -18.77 -2.00 5.91
C VAL A 80 -18.24 -1.16 4.73
N PRO A 81 -18.55 0.13 4.63
CA PRO A 81 -17.96 1.00 3.63
C PRO A 81 -16.45 1.21 3.84
N LEU A 82 -15.74 1.45 2.72
CA LEU A 82 -14.33 1.83 2.71
C LEU A 82 -14.18 3.34 2.87
N SER A 83 -13.37 3.76 3.84
CA SER A 83 -12.79 5.10 3.93
C SER A 83 -11.34 5.08 3.43
N ILE A 84 -10.89 6.13 2.75
CA ILE A 84 -9.52 6.22 2.23
C ILE A 84 -8.83 7.42 2.84
N GLU A 85 -7.71 7.15 3.50
CA GLU A 85 -6.78 8.17 3.97
C GLU A 85 -5.64 8.32 2.96
N TRP A 86 -5.60 9.48 2.31
CA TRP A 86 -4.58 9.78 1.33
C TRP A 86 -3.27 10.17 2.00
N ILE A 87 -2.26 9.32 1.87
CA ILE A 87 -0.92 9.57 2.39
C ILE A 87 0.04 9.96 1.26
N LEU A 88 0.86 10.96 1.55
CA LEU A 88 2.07 11.25 0.79
C LEU A 88 3.21 10.56 1.54
N PRO A 89 4.19 10.08 0.92
CA PRO A 89 4.96 8.86 1.03
C PRO A 89 4.93 8.11 2.38
N ARG A 90 5.43 6.89 2.42
CA ARG A 90 5.38 5.89 3.53
C ARG A 90 5.62 6.43 4.96
N ARG A 91 6.34 7.56 5.12
CA ARG A 91 6.60 8.16 6.44
C ARG A 91 5.33 8.65 7.14
N ARG A 92 4.27 9.02 6.41
CA ARG A 92 3.00 9.44 7.02
C ARG A 92 2.07 8.28 7.39
N ALA A 93 2.26 7.09 6.82
CA ALA A 93 1.47 5.91 7.21
C ALA A 93 1.58 5.58 8.71
N ASN A 94 2.70 5.96 9.36
CA ASN A 94 2.87 5.77 10.79
C ASN A 94 2.09 6.77 11.66
N VAL A 95 1.66 7.89 11.11
CA VAL A 95 0.96 8.98 11.81
C VAL A 95 -0.56 8.89 11.59
N VAL A 96 -0.98 8.29 10.47
CA VAL A 96 -2.39 8.15 10.12
C VAL A 96 -2.92 6.79 10.58
N ASN A 97 -4.09 6.80 11.19
CA ASN A 97 -4.72 5.59 11.72
C ASN A 97 -5.50 4.84 10.63
N CYS A 98 -4.78 4.12 9.77
CA CYS A 98 -5.42 3.21 8.83
C CYS A 98 -5.48 1.81 9.42
N ASP A 99 -6.57 1.10 9.15
CA ASP A 99 -6.74 -0.29 9.54
C ASP A 99 -5.97 -1.21 8.60
N MET A 100 -5.96 -0.87 7.29
CA MET A 100 -5.30 -1.70 6.28
C MET A 100 -4.45 -0.88 5.29
N LEU A 101 -3.42 -1.55 4.79
CA LEU A 101 -2.59 -1.15 3.66
C LEU A 101 -2.49 -2.33 2.70
N LEU A 102 -2.63 -2.06 1.40
CA LEU A 102 -2.45 -3.09 0.39
C LEU A 102 -0.99 -3.14 -0.09
N ASP A 103 -0.63 -4.21 -0.81
CA ASP A 103 0.71 -4.46 -1.36
C ASP A 103 1.84 -4.46 -0.32
N ASN A 104 1.59 -5.05 0.83
CA ASN A 104 2.68 -5.36 1.76
C ASN A 104 3.39 -6.62 1.30
N ILE A 105 4.72 -6.57 1.35
CA ILE A 105 5.52 -7.78 1.13
C ILE A 105 5.20 -8.76 2.26
N ASN A 106 4.90 -10.00 1.89
CA ASN A 106 4.63 -11.09 2.83
C ASN A 106 5.93 -11.58 3.49
N ASP A 107 6.56 -10.69 4.25
CA ASP A 107 7.77 -10.97 5.00
C ASP A 107 7.61 -10.42 6.42
N PRO A 108 7.54 -11.28 7.44
CA PRO A 108 7.42 -10.87 8.83
C PRO A 108 8.59 -10.00 9.32
N GLU A 109 9.80 -10.19 8.80
CA GLU A 109 10.98 -9.40 9.17
C GLU A 109 10.87 -7.97 8.64
N VAL A 110 10.37 -7.80 7.42
CA VAL A 110 10.13 -6.47 6.82
C VAL A 110 9.06 -5.69 7.60
N ASN A 111 8.09 -6.39 8.16
CA ASN A 111 6.97 -5.77 8.88
C ASN A 111 7.26 -5.54 10.38
N GLU A 112 8.34 -6.13 10.93
CA GLU A 112 8.83 -5.90 12.29
C GLU A 112 7.73 -5.95 13.37
N GLY A 113 6.72 -6.80 13.23
CA GLY A 113 5.57 -6.88 14.14
C GLY A 113 4.65 -5.67 14.19
N ARG A 114 4.83 -4.70 13.29
CA ARG A 114 3.99 -3.49 13.23
C ARG A 114 2.63 -3.74 12.63
N MET A 115 2.51 -4.78 11.81
CA MET A 115 1.29 -5.20 11.12
C MET A 115 1.14 -6.71 11.20
N ARG A 116 -0.10 -7.17 11.30
CA ARG A 116 -0.44 -8.54 10.94
C ARG A 116 -0.62 -8.60 9.44
N LEU A 117 -0.26 -9.71 8.82
CA LEU A 117 -0.43 -9.91 7.39
C LEU A 117 -1.56 -10.91 7.16
N SER A 118 -2.33 -10.67 6.11
CA SER A 118 -3.22 -11.69 5.54
C SER A 118 -2.39 -12.81 4.91
N ARG A 119 -3.04 -13.87 4.44
CA ARG A 119 -2.43 -14.75 3.43
C ARG A 119 -2.06 -13.92 2.21
N PRO A 120 -0.99 -14.30 1.51
CA PRO A 120 -0.66 -13.65 0.25
C PRO A 120 -1.75 -13.89 -0.79
N TYR A 121 -1.96 -12.91 -1.65
CA TYR A 121 -3.00 -12.98 -2.68
C TYR A 121 -2.47 -12.71 -4.10
N GLN A 122 -1.21 -12.31 -4.22
CA GLN A 122 -0.55 -12.01 -5.49
C GLN A 122 0.94 -12.31 -5.39
N LYS A 123 1.49 -13.01 -6.39
CA LYS A 123 2.94 -13.08 -6.62
C LYS A 123 3.37 -11.86 -7.42
N SER A 124 4.41 -11.17 -6.99
CA SER A 124 4.93 -9.96 -7.60
C SER A 124 6.46 -9.97 -7.63
N GLY A 125 7.03 -8.98 -8.30
CA GLY A 125 8.49 -8.86 -8.39
C GLY A 125 8.92 -7.72 -9.30
N LEU A 126 10.24 -7.58 -9.45
CA LEU A 126 10.85 -6.70 -10.43
C LEU A 126 10.98 -7.41 -11.78
N ALA A 127 10.06 -7.10 -12.65
CA ALA A 127 10.05 -7.59 -14.03
C ALA A 127 11.11 -6.87 -14.88
N LEU A 128 11.39 -7.43 -16.03
CA LEU A 128 12.26 -6.81 -17.03
C LEU A 128 11.41 -6.29 -18.19
N GLY A 129 11.37 -4.98 -18.33
CA GLY A 129 10.84 -4.33 -19.54
C GLY A 129 11.88 -4.40 -20.65
N LEU A 130 11.48 -4.81 -21.84
CA LEU A 130 12.33 -4.90 -23.02
C LEU A 130 11.62 -4.28 -24.22
N ARG A 131 12.38 -3.82 -25.23
CA ARG A 131 11.78 -3.58 -26.53
C ARG A 131 11.40 -4.92 -27.21
N LYS A 132 10.37 -4.89 -28.06
CA LYS A 132 9.91 -6.09 -28.79
C LYS A 132 10.98 -6.63 -29.75
N ASP A 133 11.83 -5.74 -30.30
CA ASP A 133 12.93 -6.06 -31.21
C ASP A 133 14.22 -6.51 -30.50
N ALA A 134 14.30 -6.40 -29.18
CA ALA A 134 15.44 -6.86 -28.42
C ALA A 134 15.49 -8.41 -28.40
N GLU A 135 16.69 -8.95 -28.24
CA GLU A 135 16.89 -10.40 -28.05
C GLU A 135 15.96 -10.92 -26.92
N ALA A 136 15.36 -12.06 -27.13
CA ALA A 136 14.50 -12.66 -26.13
C ALA A 136 15.34 -13.24 -24.99
N ILE A 137 15.11 -12.75 -23.79
CA ILE A 137 15.60 -13.32 -22.54
C ILE A 137 14.42 -13.53 -21.59
N THR A 138 14.53 -14.50 -20.71
CA THR A 138 13.49 -14.89 -19.75
C THR A 138 13.89 -14.63 -18.31
N ASP A 139 15.18 -14.44 -18.07
CA ASP A 139 15.76 -14.30 -16.73
C ASP A 139 16.90 -13.27 -16.72
N TYR A 140 17.11 -12.62 -15.57
CA TYR A 140 18.22 -11.67 -15.38
C TYR A 140 19.61 -12.30 -15.52
N SER A 141 19.77 -13.60 -15.31
CA SER A 141 21.04 -14.31 -15.49
C SER A 141 21.51 -14.33 -16.93
N GLU A 142 20.59 -14.32 -17.90
CA GLU A 142 20.87 -14.31 -19.33
C GLU A 142 21.43 -12.99 -19.85
N LEU A 143 21.42 -11.94 -19.03
CA LEU A 143 21.99 -10.64 -19.41
C LEU A 143 23.47 -10.75 -19.74
N LYS A 144 23.84 -10.33 -20.95
CA LYS A 144 25.22 -10.35 -21.46
C LYS A 144 25.98 -9.10 -20.98
N LYS A 145 27.30 -9.19 -21.01
CA LYS A 145 28.17 -8.03 -20.72
C LYS A 145 27.88 -6.89 -21.70
N GLY A 146 27.68 -5.68 -21.17
CA GLY A 146 27.38 -4.51 -21.99
C GLY A 146 25.88 -4.24 -22.20
N GLN A 147 25.00 -5.21 -21.96
CA GLN A 147 23.56 -4.97 -21.95
C GLN A 147 23.21 -4.14 -20.71
N LYS A 148 22.89 -2.87 -20.92
CA LYS A 148 22.64 -1.92 -19.84
C LYS A 148 21.18 -1.96 -19.41
N ILE A 149 20.93 -2.18 -18.13
CA ILE A 149 19.60 -2.23 -17.53
C ILE A 149 19.34 -0.95 -16.75
N GLY A 150 18.23 -0.30 -17.01
CA GLY A 150 17.74 0.78 -16.17
C GLY A 150 17.24 0.24 -14.81
N VAL A 151 17.60 0.91 -13.72
CA VAL A 151 17.16 0.57 -12.37
C VAL A 151 16.80 1.82 -11.59
N MET A 152 15.86 1.73 -10.67
CA MET A 152 15.63 2.84 -9.75
C MET A 152 16.80 3.00 -8.80
N ILE A 153 17.22 4.25 -8.58
CA ILE A 153 18.29 4.58 -7.64
C ILE A 153 17.97 4.03 -6.24
N ASN A 154 18.98 3.48 -5.56
CA ASN A 154 18.83 2.85 -4.25
C ASN A 154 17.79 1.72 -4.18
N SER A 155 17.45 1.12 -5.33
CA SER A 155 16.54 -0.02 -5.38
C SER A 155 17.24 -1.33 -5.08
N TYR A 156 16.44 -2.31 -4.71
CA TYR A 156 16.93 -3.69 -4.53
C TYR A 156 17.49 -4.26 -5.84
N ALA A 157 16.88 -3.91 -6.99
CA ALA A 157 17.41 -4.28 -8.30
C ALA A 157 18.83 -3.77 -8.54
N ALA A 158 19.11 -2.49 -8.21
CA ALA A 158 20.46 -1.94 -8.32
C ALA A 158 21.47 -2.72 -7.48
N MET A 159 21.08 -3.11 -6.26
CA MET A 159 21.93 -3.93 -5.39
C MET A 159 22.18 -5.33 -5.95
N VAL A 160 21.13 -6.03 -6.38
CA VAL A 160 21.22 -7.40 -6.91
C VAL A 160 22.03 -7.45 -8.19
N LEU A 161 21.73 -6.58 -9.16
CA LEU A 161 22.46 -6.51 -10.43
C LEU A 161 23.93 -6.09 -10.22
N GLY A 162 24.18 -5.14 -9.30
CA GLY A 162 25.53 -4.74 -8.94
C GLY A 162 26.37 -5.89 -8.36
N LYS A 163 25.79 -6.66 -7.41
CA LYS A 163 26.44 -7.86 -6.85
C LYS A 163 26.70 -8.92 -7.91
N ALA A 164 25.80 -9.05 -8.90
CA ALA A 164 25.96 -9.98 -10.02
C ALA A 164 26.91 -9.44 -11.12
N GLY A 165 27.53 -8.29 -10.95
CA GLY A 165 28.45 -7.67 -11.93
C GLY A 165 27.77 -7.27 -13.25
N LYS A 166 26.46 -7.10 -13.25
CA LYS A 166 25.70 -6.68 -14.44
C LYS A 166 25.77 -5.17 -14.63
N SER A 167 25.79 -4.72 -15.89
CA SER A 167 25.77 -3.28 -16.21
C SER A 167 24.39 -2.68 -15.99
N PHE A 168 24.31 -1.55 -15.29
CA PHE A 168 23.05 -0.85 -15.08
C PHE A 168 23.22 0.67 -15.08
N SER A 169 22.11 1.39 -15.30
CA SER A 169 21.99 2.84 -15.18
C SER A 169 20.96 3.18 -14.11
N PRO A 170 21.29 3.99 -13.10
CA PRO A 170 20.34 4.41 -12.07
C PRO A 170 19.44 5.55 -12.55
N TYR A 171 18.14 5.47 -12.23
CA TYR A 171 17.12 6.47 -12.54
C TYR A 171 16.41 6.93 -11.27
N ALA A 172 16.04 8.22 -11.23
CA ALA A 172 15.24 8.78 -10.16
C ALA A 172 13.73 8.52 -10.37
N PHE A 173 13.30 8.43 -11.64
CA PHE A 173 11.90 8.22 -12.02
C PHE A 173 11.78 7.05 -13.00
N GLN A 174 10.71 6.25 -12.84
CA GLN A 174 10.44 5.14 -13.76
C GLN A 174 10.05 5.63 -15.16
N SER A 175 9.38 6.79 -15.27
CA SER A 175 9.04 7.42 -16.55
C SER A 175 10.26 7.61 -17.44
N ASP A 176 11.29 8.24 -16.91
CA ASP A 176 12.51 8.54 -17.65
C ASP A 176 13.22 7.25 -18.10
N MET A 177 13.25 6.25 -17.22
CA MET A 177 13.80 4.94 -17.50
C MET A 177 13.07 4.22 -18.64
N VAL A 178 11.73 4.30 -18.66
CA VAL A 178 10.92 3.70 -19.72
C VAL A 178 11.07 4.46 -21.03
N GLU A 179 11.17 5.79 -20.98
CA GLU A 179 11.43 6.62 -22.15
C GLU A 179 12.80 6.29 -22.80
N ASP A 180 13.85 6.16 -22.02
CA ASP A 180 15.19 5.78 -22.51
C ASP A 180 15.21 4.34 -23.05
N LEU A 181 14.43 3.44 -22.45
CA LEU A 181 14.23 2.11 -23.00
C LEU A 181 13.56 2.16 -24.39
N GLN A 182 12.53 2.99 -24.58
CA GLN A 182 11.88 3.17 -25.88
C GLN A 182 12.84 3.74 -26.93
N LYS A 183 13.69 4.69 -26.56
CA LYS A 183 14.72 5.27 -27.44
C LYS A 183 15.85 4.29 -27.79
N GLY A 184 15.94 3.16 -27.09
CA GLY A 184 17.01 2.17 -27.28
C GLY A 184 18.32 2.51 -26.57
N GLU A 185 18.33 3.47 -25.65
CA GLU A 185 19.49 3.83 -24.83
C GLU A 185 19.75 2.79 -23.74
N LEU A 186 18.72 1.99 -23.42
CA LEU A 186 18.79 0.83 -22.54
C LEU A 186 18.49 -0.45 -23.30
N TYR A 187 19.13 -1.54 -22.91
CA TYR A 187 18.75 -2.87 -23.34
C TYR A 187 17.41 -3.30 -22.70
N GLY A 188 17.25 -3.00 -21.40
CA GLY A 188 16.06 -3.31 -20.63
C GLY A 188 15.91 -2.40 -19.41
N ALA A 189 14.80 -2.53 -18.72
CA ALA A 189 14.51 -1.79 -17.50
C ALA A 189 13.96 -2.73 -16.42
N ALA A 190 14.57 -2.73 -15.23
CA ALA A 190 14.06 -3.42 -14.06
C ALA A 190 12.95 -2.60 -13.41
N VAL A 191 11.72 -2.98 -13.67
CA VAL A 191 10.51 -2.23 -13.31
C VAL A 191 9.55 -3.08 -12.50
N SER A 192 8.67 -2.44 -11.75
CA SER A 192 7.47 -3.13 -11.24
C SER A 192 6.65 -3.68 -12.40
N ALA A 193 6.30 -4.98 -12.33
CA ALA A 193 5.45 -5.61 -13.34
C ALA A 193 4.14 -4.82 -13.55
N ALA A 194 3.51 -4.40 -12.45
CA ALA A 194 2.27 -3.61 -12.51
C ALA A 194 2.45 -2.27 -13.25
N THR A 195 3.52 -1.53 -12.95
CA THR A 195 3.80 -0.23 -13.60
C THR A 195 4.03 -0.40 -15.09
N MET A 196 4.84 -1.38 -15.51
CA MET A 196 5.11 -1.62 -16.92
C MET A 196 3.86 -2.11 -17.67
N SER A 197 3.11 -3.04 -17.08
CA SER A 197 1.86 -3.53 -17.68
C SER A 197 0.87 -2.40 -17.92
N TYR A 198 0.69 -1.54 -16.93
CA TYR A 198 -0.20 -0.38 -17.07
C TYR A 198 0.31 0.61 -18.12
N PHE A 199 1.62 0.88 -18.15
CA PHE A 199 2.21 1.72 -19.19
C PHE A 199 1.93 1.17 -20.58
N MET A 200 2.15 -0.13 -20.81
CA MET A 200 1.88 -0.77 -22.10
C MET A 200 0.40 -0.76 -22.46
N LEU A 201 -0.50 -0.88 -21.48
CA LEU A 201 -1.95 -0.74 -21.68
C LEU A 201 -2.32 0.66 -22.17
N GLN A 202 -1.71 1.71 -21.61
CA GLN A 202 -1.94 3.10 -22.02
C GLN A 202 -1.26 3.45 -23.34
N HIS A 203 -0.19 2.71 -23.69
CA HIS A 203 0.62 2.94 -24.89
C HIS A 203 0.80 1.64 -25.69
N PRO A 204 -0.27 1.14 -26.38
CA PRO A 204 -0.22 -0.15 -27.06
C PRO A 204 0.83 -0.20 -28.19
N ASP A 205 1.17 0.96 -28.75
CA ASP A 205 2.20 1.11 -29.80
C ASP A 205 3.59 1.41 -29.25
N SER A 206 3.81 1.24 -27.94
CA SER A 206 5.10 1.53 -27.27
C SER A 206 6.27 0.71 -27.82
N GLY A 207 6.02 -0.40 -28.50
CA GLY A 207 7.06 -1.32 -28.95
C GLY A 207 7.74 -2.08 -27.80
N LEU A 208 7.17 -2.04 -26.59
CA LEU A 208 7.70 -2.69 -25.41
C LEU A 208 7.01 -4.04 -25.12
N ARG A 209 7.70 -4.88 -24.39
CA ARG A 209 7.20 -6.12 -23.80
C ARG A 209 7.68 -6.29 -22.38
N LEU A 210 6.95 -7.04 -21.59
CA LEU A 210 7.29 -7.39 -20.22
C LEU A 210 7.73 -8.84 -20.14
N VAL A 211 8.77 -9.09 -19.34
CA VAL A 211 9.23 -10.41 -18.99
C VAL A 211 9.25 -10.53 -17.47
N ASN A 212 8.61 -11.56 -16.92
CA ASN A 212 8.61 -11.82 -15.49
C ASN A 212 9.95 -12.46 -15.05
N ALA A 213 11.06 -11.81 -15.38
CA ALA A 213 12.43 -12.26 -15.14
C ALA A 213 12.77 -12.45 -13.66
N PHE A 214 11.91 -12.01 -12.76
CA PHE A 214 12.05 -12.20 -11.33
C PHE A 214 11.78 -13.63 -10.87
N ASP A 215 11.10 -14.46 -11.66
CA ASP A 215 10.79 -15.84 -11.29
C ASP A 215 12.04 -16.70 -11.05
N GLY A 216 13.13 -16.41 -11.77
CA GLY A 216 14.45 -17.04 -11.59
C GLY A 216 15.34 -16.41 -10.51
N VAL A 217 14.91 -15.30 -9.87
CA VAL A 217 15.72 -14.56 -8.91
C VAL A 217 14.94 -14.33 -7.62
N PRO A 218 15.09 -15.21 -6.60
CA PRO A 218 14.33 -15.12 -5.35
C PRO A 218 14.37 -13.74 -4.68
N GLN A 219 15.50 -13.04 -4.79
CA GLN A 219 15.68 -11.70 -4.24
C GLN A 219 14.86 -10.61 -4.97
N LEU A 220 14.37 -10.88 -6.17
CA LEU A 220 13.54 -9.95 -6.95
C LEU A 220 12.07 -10.36 -6.99
N THR A 221 11.72 -11.44 -6.29
CA THR A 221 10.37 -12.00 -6.18
C THR A 221 9.85 -11.81 -4.75
N TRP A 222 8.58 -11.51 -4.62
CA TRP A 222 7.89 -11.49 -3.33
C TRP A 222 6.40 -11.79 -3.50
N GLU A 223 5.83 -12.25 -2.43
CA GLU A 223 4.38 -12.38 -2.30
C GLU A 223 3.80 -11.11 -1.67
N VAL A 224 2.57 -10.80 -2.05
CA VAL A 224 1.87 -9.61 -1.62
C VAL A 224 0.70 -9.98 -0.72
N ALA A 225 0.61 -9.33 0.42
CA ALA A 225 -0.44 -9.51 1.42
C ALA A 225 -1.10 -8.17 1.81
N VAL A 226 -2.25 -8.25 2.47
CA VAL A 226 -2.87 -7.10 3.13
C VAL A 226 -2.21 -6.91 4.49
N GLY A 227 -1.65 -5.74 4.72
CA GLY A 227 -1.15 -5.35 6.03
C GLY A 227 -2.27 -4.78 6.90
N LEU A 228 -2.50 -5.39 8.05
CA LEU A 228 -3.53 -5.03 9.02
C LEU A 228 -2.84 -4.51 10.29
N ARG A 229 -2.95 -3.21 10.51
CA ARG A 229 -2.26 -2.56 11.64
C ARG A 229 -2.95 -2.88 12.95
N LYS A 230 -2.16 -3.28 13.97
CA LYS A 230 -2.62 -3.54 15.36
C LYS A 230 -3.95 -4.29 15.47
N SER A 231 -4.28 -5.03 14.44
CA SER A 231 -5.53 -5.77 14.29
C SER A 231 -5.51 -7.05 15.15
N ASP A 232 -6.65 -7.69 15.33
CA ASP A 232 -6.77 -8.99 15.99
C ASP A 232 -6.72 -10.15 14.99
N ALA A 233 -6.69 -11.38 15.51
CA ALA A 233 -6.72 -12.57 14.67
C ALA A 233 -8.02 -12.68 13.88
N ALA A 234 -9.15 -12.30 14.49
CA ALA A 234 -10.48 -12.34 13.85
C ALA A 234 -10.53 -11.46 12.59
N MET A 235 -9.87 -10.28 12.59
CA MET A 235 -9.78 -9.43 11.41
C MET A 235 -8.94 -10.11 10.32
N VAL A 236 -7.81 -10.73 10.67
CA VAL A 236 -6.96 -11.44 9.71
C VAL A 236 -7.73 -12.59 9.07
N ASP A 237 -8.43 -13.39 9.88
CA ASP A 237 -9.21 -14.53 9.40
C ASP A 237 -10.34 -14.08 8.47
N ALA A 238 -11.09 -13.04 8.84
CA ALA A 238 -12.14 -12.47 8.00
C ALA A 238 -11.61 -11.95 6.66
N VAL A 239 -10.46 -11.25 6.66
CA VAL A 239 -9.83 -10.78 5.41
C VAL A 239 -9.34 -11.96 4.57
N ASN A 240 -8.78 -13.00 5.18
CA ASN A 240 -8.34 -14.21 4.47
C ASN A 240 -9.50 -14.91 3.78
N GLU A 241 -10.63 -15.11 4.46
CA GLU A 241 -11.83 -15.71 3.87
C GLU A 241 -12.37 -14.89 2.69
N ILE A 242 -12.32 -13.57 2.80
CA ILE A 242 -12.73 -12.68 1.71
C ILE A 242 -11.78 -12.81 0.52
N LEU A 243 -10.48 -12.75 0.75
CA LEU A 243 -9.48 -12.90 -0.32
C LEU A 243 -9.61 -14.24 -1.04
N GLU A 244 -9.84 -15.35 -0.31
CA GLU A 244 -10.09 -16.66 -0.91
C GLU A 244 -11.29 -16.64 -1.87
N LYS A 245 -12.39 -16.01 -1.47
CA LYS A 245 -13.58 -15.85 -2.32
C LYS A 245 -13.28 -15.01 -3.56
N LEU A 246 -12.59 -13.86 -3.38
CA LEU A 246 -12.23 -12.97 -4.48
C LEU A 246 -11.25 -13.61 -5.49
N ILE A 247 -10.42 -14.54 -5.03
CA ILE A 247 -9.56 -15.36 -5.88
C ILE A 247 -10.42 -16.39 -6.62
N ALA A 248 -11.22 -17.17 -5.87
CA ALA A 248 -11.99 -18.29 -6.40
C ALA A 248 -13.03 -17.86 -7.44
N ASP A 249 -13.69 -16.71 -7.27
CA ASP A 249 -14.66 -16.17 -8.20
C ASP A 249 -14.05 -15.32 -9.34
N GLY A 250 -12.72 -15.18 -9.36
CA GLY A 250 -11.96 -14.43 -10.37
C GLY A 250 -12.06 -12.90 -10.22
N THR A 251 -12.60 -12.38 -9.13
CA THR A 251 -12.73 -10.92 -8.92
C THR A 251 -11.37 -10.24 -8.90
N LEU A 252 -10.36 -10.82 -8.21
CA LEU A 252 -9.02 -10.25 -8.22
C LEU A 252 -8.43 -10.23 -9.62
N ALA A 253 -8.57 -11.31 -10.38
CA ALA A 253 -8.08 -11.36 -11.76
C ALA A 253 -8.74 -10.29 -12.64
N ARG A 254 -10.05 -10.08 -12.51
CA ARG A 254 -10.76 -9.02 -13.24
C ARG A 254 -10.31 -7.62 -12.84
N ILE A 255 -10.06 -7.37 -11.54
CA ILE A 255 -9.55 -6.08 -11.07
C ILE A 255 -8.17 -5.80 -11.69
N TYR A 256 -7.24 -6.74 -11.59
CA TYR A 256 -5.90 -6.58 -12.15
C TYR A 256 -5.91 -6.39 -13.67
N ALA A 257 -6.75 -7.15 -14.38
CA ALA A 257 -6.86 -7.07 -15.84
C ALA A 257 -7.29 -5.69 -16.35
N LYS A 258 -8.10 -4.93 -15.59
CA LYS A 258 -8.46 -3.54 -15.95
C LYS A 258 -7.23 -2.63 -16.07
N TYR A 259 -6.15 -2.97 -15.40
CA TYR A 259 -4.90 -2.23 -15.41
C TYR A 259 -3.81 -2.92 -16.25
N GLY A 260 -4.19 -3.92 -17.06
CA GLY A 260 -3.26 -4.69 -17.88
C GLY A 260 -2.34 -5.63 -17.10
N ILE A 261 -2.62 -5.85 -15.83
CA ILE A 261 -1.80 -6.64 -14.93
C ILE A 261 -2.30 -8.09 -14.91
N GLU A 262 -1.38 -9.04 -15.03
CA GLU A 262 -1.66 -10.45 -14.82
C GLU A 262 -1.78 -10.75 -13.31
N HIS A 263 -2.90 -11.35 -12.90
CA HIS A 263 -3.04 -11.88 -11.55
C HIS A 263 -2.31 -13.23 -11.46
N ARG A 264 -1.26 -13.28 -10.70
CA ARG A 264 -0.43 -14.46 -10.49
C ARG A 264 -0.57 -14.91 -9.03
N LEU A 265 -1.01 -16.16 -8.86
CA LEU A 265 -1.15 -16.75 -7.52
C LEU A 265 0.23 -16.91 -6.84
N PRO A 266 0.29 -16.74 -5.51
CA PRO A 266 1.48 -16.98 -4.69
C PRO A 266 2.05 -18.36 -4.81
#